data_34473829de5e19250249ab6201db4338
#
_entry.id   34473829de5e19250249ab6201db4338
#
_cell.length_a   1.000
_cell.length_b   1.000
_cell.length_c   1.000
_cell.angle_alpha   90.00
_cell.angle_beta   90.00
_cell.angle_gamma   90.00
#
_symmetry.space_group_name_H-M   'P 1'
#
loop_
_entity.id
_entity.type
_entity.pdbx_description
1 polymer ?
#
loop_
_entity_poly.entity_id
_entity_poly.type
_entity_poly.pdbx_seq_one_letter_code
_entity_poly.pdbx_strand_id
1 'polypeptide(L)'
;MNMAVLDLFSGCGGLSQGFKEAGFNVVVANEIWAPAADTYEKNHPETNMIRGNITSVTIKKKILDCFKEGKCDVIIGGPPCQAYSVAGLRKPDDPRGKLFRDYMQMVSKLQPKVFVMENVKGLLSIMIDKKRLKPSQKAEIKKLNVMKEKKISLLLKRRTSNTKKDAEFTESDETKLKGIIKKIEKKQKEIRPFQERLIERIKRDFKRMGYEVDFRVLNSAKYGVPQLRERIILIGTRDGIPIEFPEPTHALDTKASPSLEPFMTVRDAIDDLKELKEHPEN
;
A
#
# COMPACT_ATOMS: atom_id res chain seq x y z
N MET A 1 10.06 26.74 9.08
CA MET A 1 10.30 26.51 7.65
C MET A 1 9.13 25.67 7.12
N ASN A 2 8.45 26.15 6.10
CA ASN A 2 7.29 25.46 5.55
C ASN A 2 7.79 24.38 4.56
N MET A 3 7.93 23.12 5.01
CA MET A 3 8.46 22.02 4.19
C MET A 3 7.46 21.64 3.11
N ALA A 4 7.91 21.64 1.84
CA ALA A 4 7.11 21.32 0.67
C ALA A 4 6.92 19.80 0.51
N VAL A 5 5.67 19.37 0.42
CA VAL A 5 5.26 17.95 0.32
C VAL A 5 4.63 17.66 -1.03
N LEU A 6 4.99 16.50 -1.59
CA LEU A 6 4.31 15.85 -2.71
C LEU A 6 3.54 14.63 -2.21
N ASP A 7 2.22 14.58 -2.45
CA ASP A 7 1.39 13.41 -2.16
C ASP A 7 1.09 12.60 -3.42
N LEU A 8 1.61 11.39 -3.49
CA LEU A 8 1.40 10.46 -4.61
C LEU A 8 0.37 9.39 -4.24
N PHE A 9 -0.55 9.08 -5.17
CA PHE A 9 -1.68 8.18 -4.89
C PHE A 9 -2.54 8.71 -3.75
N SER A 10 -2.82 10.00 -3.78
CA SER A 10 -3.35 10.78 -2.66
C SER A 10 -4.76 10.37 -2.23
N GLY A 11 -5.54 9.70 -3.11
CA GLY A 11 -6.93 9.37 -2.83
C GLY A 11 -7.74 10.62 -2.51
N CYS A 12 -8.54 10.57 -1.43
CA CYS A 12 -9.31 11.71 -0.94
C CYS A 12 -8.51 12.67 -0.03
N GLY A 13 -7.18 12.46 0.15
CA GLY A 13 -6.31 13.38 0.87
C GLY A 13 -6.06 13.08 2.35
N GLY A 14 -6.31 11.84 2.82
CA GLY A 14 -6.13 11.51 4.23
C GLY A 14 -4.70 11.67 4.74
N LEU A 15 -3.66 11.30 3.95
CA LEU A 15 -2.27 11.57 4.32
C LEU A 15 -1.98 13.07 4.29
N SER A 16 -2.42 13.76 3.25
CA SER A 16 -2.26 15.22 3.12
C SER A 16 -2.84 15.95 4.31
N GLN A 17 -4.03 15.55 4.80
CA GLN A 17 -4.67 16.16 5.96
C GLN A 17 -3.76 16.09 7.20
N GLY A 18 -3.28 14.89 7.54
CA GLY A 18 -2.40 14.72 8.70
C GLY A 18 -1.09 15.51 8.58
N PHE A 19 -0.50 15.58 7.38
CA PHE A 19 0.71 16.39 7.16
C PHE A 19 0.44 17.89 7.29
N LYS A 20 -0.71 18.39 6.79
CA LYS A 20 -1.10 19.80 6.96
C LYS A 20 -1.35 20.15 8.41
N GLU A 21 -2.04 19.32 9.16
CA GLU A 21 -2.25 19.49 10.60
C GLU A 21 -0.93 19.53 11.38
N ALA A 22 0.08 18.80 10.91
CA ALA A 22 1.45 18.85 11.45
C ALA A 22 2.28 20.07 10.96
N GLY A 23 1.69 20.99 10.18
CA GLY A 23 2.33 22.22 9.72
C GLY A 23 3.15 22.09 8.43
N PHE A 24 3.02 20.99 7.70
CA PHE A 24 3.63 20.84 6.38
C PHE A 24 2.81 21.50 5.29
N ASN A 25 3.47 21.94 4.21
CA ASN A 25 2.82 22.50 3.03
C ASN A 25 2.69 21.44 1.92
N VAL A 26 1.52 20.86 1.74
CA VAL A 26 1.28 19.94 0.63
C VAL A 26 1.05 20.75 -0.64
N VAL A 27 2.12 20.86 -1.44
CA VAL A 27 2.15 21.71 -2.65
C VAL A 27 1.47 21.03 -3.82
N VAL A 28 1.73 19.72 -4.00
CA VAL A 28 1.26 18.93 -5.15
C VAL A 28 0.70 17.60 -4.67
N ALA A 29 -0.42 17.20 -5.28
CA ALA A 29 -0.99 15.86 -5.13
C ALA A 29 -1.21 15.21 -6.50
N ASN A 30 -1.17 13.87 -6.56
CA ASN A 30 -1.49 13.12 -7.77
C ASN A 30 -2.45 11.97 -7.48
N GLU A 31 -3.55 11.94 -8.22
CA GLU A 31 -4.56 10.87 -8.16
C GLU A 31 -5.08 10.56 -9.57
N ILE A 32 -5.37 9.28 -9.84
CA ILE A 32 -5.92 8.80 -11.11
C ILE A 32 -7.44 8.69 -11.09
N TRP A 33 -8.02 8.39 -9.91
CA TRP A 33 -9.46 8.16 -9.78
C TRP A 33 -10.20 9.48 -9.57
N ALA A 34 -10.99 9.87 -10.58
CA ALA A 34 -11.63 11.19 -10.62
C ALA A 34 -12.48 11.50 -9.37
N PRO A 35 -13.37 10.60 -8.85
CA PRO A 35 -14.16 10.92 -7.66
C PRO A 35 -13.31 11.19 -6.40
N ALA A 36 -12.17 10.50 -6.26
CA ALA A 36 -11.25 10.78 -5.17
C ALA A 36 -10.54 12.12 -5.35
N ALA A 37 -10.11 12.44 -6.57
CA ALA A 37 -9.51 13.72 -6.88
C ALA A 37 -10.49 14.89 -6.68
N ASP A 38 -11.77 14.72 -7.05
CA ASP A 38 -12.84 15.71 -6.80
C ASP A 38 -13.00 16.00 -5.31
N THR A 39 -13.00 14.95 -4.48
CA THR A 39 -13.06 15.07 -3.02
C THR A 39 -11.81 15.74 -2.47
N TYR A 40 -10.63 15.36 -2.99
CA TYR A 40 -9.36 15.95 -2.59
C TYR A 40 -9.34 17.46 -2.83
N GLU A 41 -9.69 17.92 -4.03
CA GLU A 41 -9.67 19.34 -4.40
C GLU A 41 -10.65 20.18 -3.57
N LYS A 42 -11.81 19.61 -3.19
CA LYS A 42 -12.77 20.29 -2.30
C LYS A 42 -12.19 20.48 -0.88
N ASN A 43 -11.46 19.49 -0.37
CA ASN A 43 -10.92 19.51 0.98
C ASN A 43 -9.56 20.22 1.07
N HIS A 44 -8.84 20.31 -0.04
CA HIS A 44 -7.48 20.87 -0.12
C HIS A 44 -7.33 21.82 -1.31
N PRO A 45 -8.12 22.93 -1.38
CA PRO A 45 -8.17 23.81 -2.55
C PRO A 45 -6.84 24.52 -2.85
N GLU A 46 -5.94 24.62 -1.86
CA GLU A 46 -4.63 25.24 -1.99
C GLU A 46 -3.57 24.28 -2.59
N THR A 47 -3.86 22.99 -2.67
CA THR A 47 -2.94 21.99 -3.22
C THR A 47 -3.13 21.83 -4.71
N ASN A 48 -2.06 21.89 -5.50
CA ASN A 48 -2.13 21.64 -6.94
C ASN A 48 -2.37 20.15 -7.22
N MET A 49 -3.61 19.78 -7.55
CA MET A 49 -3.99 18.41 -7.92
C MET A 49 -3.63 18.13 -9.37
N ILE A 50 -2.73 17.18 -9.59
CA ILE A 50 -2.38 16.66 -10.92
C ILE A 50 -3.11 15.35 -11.16
N ARG A 51 -4.24 15.42 -11.86
CA ARG A 51 -5.06 14.25 -12.19
C ARG A 51 -4.40 13.41 -13.27
N GLY A 52 -4.33 12.11 -13.06
CA GLY A 52 -3.90 11.15 -14.07
C GLY A 52 -2.97 10.06 -13.58
N ASN A 53 -2.66 9.14 -14.49
CA ASN A 53 -1.86 7.97 -14.20
C ASN A 53 -0.39 8.33 -14.03
N ILE A 54 0.19 8.10 -12.86
CA ILE A 54 1.60 8.34 -12.55
C ILE A 54 2.58 7.58 -13.46
N THR A 55 2.14 6.51 -14.14
CA THR A 55 2.99 5.81 -15.12
C THR A 55 3.24 6.63 -16.38
N SER A 56 2.41 7.64 -16.64
CA SER A 56 2.55 8.56 -17.79
C SER A 56 3.77 9.47 -17.63
N VAL A 57 4.58 9.54 -18.68
CA VAL A 57 5.71 10.48 -18.76
C VAL A 57 5.26 11.93 -18.63
N THR A 58 4.11 12.27 -19.25
CA THR A 58 3.52 13.61 -19.18
C THR A 58 3.11 13.99 -17.77
N ILE A 59 2.46 13.07 -17.01
CA ILE A 59 2.07 13.32 -15.62
C ILE A 59 3.31 13.50 -14.74
N LYS A 60 4.30 12.62 -14.86
CA LYS A 60 5.56 12.77 -14.13
C LYS A 60 6.24 14.11 -14.43
N LYS A 61 6.26 14.51 -15.69
CA LYS A 61 6.83 15.81 -16.07
C LYS A 61 6.09 16.97 -15.41
N LYS A 62 4.75 16.99 -15.46
CA LYS A 62 3.94 18.01 -14.76
C LYS A 62 4.28 18.10 -13.28
N ILE A 63 4.38 16.96 -12.58
CA ILE A 63 4.75 16.92 -11.16
C ILE A 63 6.14 17.51 -10.94
N LEU A 64 7.14 17.10 -11.75
CA LEU A 64 8.51 17.59 -11.62
C LEU A 64 8.61 19.09 -11.91
N ASP A 65 7.82 19.58 -12.86
CA ASP A 65 7.79 20.99 -13.24
C ASP A 65 7.31 21.90 -12.09
N CYS A 66 6.44 21.38 -11.20
CA CYS A 66 6.00 22.10 -9.99
C CYS A 66 7.13 22.32 -8.95
N PHE A 67 8.23 21.58 -9.05
CA PHE A 67 9.36 21.68 -8.12
C PHE A 67 10.64 22.24 -8.76
N LYS A 68 10.56 22.81 -9.97
CA LYS A 68 11.73 23.36 -10.66
C LYS A 68 12.38 24.54 -9.93
N GLU A 69 11.55 25.40 -9.35
CA GLU A 69 11.97 26.61 -8.64
C GLU A 69 12.10 26.42 -7.12
N GLY A 70 11.68 25.24 -6.62
CA GLY A 70 11.69 24.90 -5.21
C GLY A 70 12.07 23.45 -4.98
N LYS A 71 12.44 23.12 -3.73
CA LYS A 71 12.76 21.76 -3.34
C LYS A 71 11.49 21.03 -2.90
N CYS A 72 11.36 19.75 -3.28
CA CYS A 72 10.46 18.82 -2.62
C CYS A 72 11.17 18.29 -1.37
N ASP A 73 10.73 18.69 -0.18
CA ASP A 73 11.35 18.25 1.07
C ASP A 73 10.86 16.86 1.47
N VAL A 74 9.58 16.55 1.23
CA VAL A 74 8.94 15.28 1.63
C VAL A 74 8.11 14.73 0.48
N ILE A 75 8.19 13.42 0.26
CA ILE A 75 7.25 12.68 -0.58
C ILE A 75 6.46 11.72 0.29
N ILE A 76 5.13 11.80 0.23
CA ILE A 76 4.22 10.88 0.89
C ILE A 76 3.42 10.09 -0.14
N GLY A 77 2.82 8.96 0.25
CA GLY A 77 1.90 8.26 -0.61
C GLY A 77 1.69 6.79 -0.30
N GLY A 78 0.59 6.24 -0.84
CA GLY A 78 0.20 4.84 -0.68
C GLY A 78 0.17 4.07 -2.01
N PRO A 79 1.30 3.72 -2.63
CA PRO A 79 1.29 3.01 -3.90
C PRO A 79 0.57 1.65 -3.79
N PRO A 80 -0.41 1.33 -4.67
CA PRO A 80 -1.17 0.10 -4.56
C PRO A 80 -0.31 -1.17 -4.64
N CYS A 81 -0.52 -2.09 -3.68
CA CYS A 81 0.18 -3.38 -3.61
C CYS A 81 -0.59 -4.54 -4.25
N GLN A 82 -1.65 -4.27 -5.02
CA GLN A 82 -2.61 -5.27 -5.51
C GLN A 82 -1.98 -6.35 -6.40
N ALA A 83 -0.91 -6.05 -7.11
CA ALA A 83 -0.16 -7.04 -7.91
C ALA A 83 0.48 -8.14 -7.07
N TYR A 84 0.72 -7.88 -5.82
CA TYR A 84 1.39 -8.78 -4.88
C TYR A 84 0.43 -9.36 -3.82
N SER A 85 -0.85 -8.92 -3.78
CA SER A 85 -1.80 -9.38 -2.78
C SER A 85 -2.30 -10.80 -3.06
N VAL A 86 -2.77 -11.50 -2.00
CA VAL A 86 -3.33 -12.85 -2.09
C VAL A 86 -4.61 -12.87 -2.93
N ALA A 87 -5.37 -11.77 -2.96
CA ALA A 87 -6.58 -11.61 -3.77
C ALA A 87 -6.27 -11.27 -5.25
N GLY A 88 -5.09 -10.72 -5.54
CA GLY A 88 -4.59 -10.55 -6.91
C GLY A 88 -3.88 -11.80 -7.39
N LEU A 89 -4.04 -12.15 -8.65
CA LEU A 89 -3.48 -13.36 -9.29
C LEU A 89 -1.96 -13.44 -9.33
N ARG A 90 -1.23 -12.63 -8.52
CA ARG A 90 0.25 -12.57 -8.44
C ARG A 90 0.92 -12.72 -9.81
N LYS A 91 0.35 -12.07 -10.85
CA LYS A 91 0.97 -12.09 -12.17
C LYS A 91 2.26 -11.28 -12.13
N PRO A 92 3.40 -11.87 -12.51
CA PRO A 92 4.69 -11.16 -12.52
C PRO A 92 4.68 -9.86 -13.35
N ASP A 93 3.80 -9.79 -14.33
CA ASP A 93 3.65 -8.66 -15.27
C ASP A 93 2.44 -7.76 -14.93
N ASP A 94 1.82 -7.90 -13.76
CA ASP A 94 0.71 -7.03 -13.36
C ASP A 94 1.19 -5.56 -13.32
N PRO A 95 0.61 -4.67 -14.15
CA PRO A 95 1.03 -3.26 -14.22
C PRO A 95 0.97 -2.53 -12.88
N ARG A 96 0.13 -3.01 -11.94
CA ARG A 96 0.00 -2.43 -10.59
C ARG A 96 1.25 -2.68 -9.71
N GLY A 97 2.04 -3.73 -9.98
CA GLY A 97 3.36 -3.93 -9.36
C GLY A 97 4.42 -2.92 -9.83
N LYS A 98 4.12 -2.20 -10.92
CA LYS A 98 4.99 -1.14 -11.44
C LYS A 98 4.82 0.17 -10.67
N LEU A 99 3.65 0.43 -10.07
CA LEU A 99 3.34 1.71 -9.38
C LEU A 99 4.29 2.01 -8.22
N PHE A 100 4.73 0.98 -7.51
CA PHE A 100 5.79 1.13 -6.52
C PHE A 100 7.10 1.65 -7.15
N ARG A 101 7.45 1.19 -8.37
CA ARG A 101 8.63 1.68 -9.09
C ARG A 101 8.47 3.14 -9.52
N ASP A 102 7.25 3.56 -9.84
CA ASP A 102 6.97 4.96 -10.19
C ASP A 102 7.13 5.85 -8.96
N TYR A 103 6.67 5.40 -7.77
CA TYR A 103 6.94 6.08 -6.51
C TYR A 103 8.45 6.23 -6.28
N MET A 104 9.21 5.13 -6.36
CA MET A 104 10.68 5.15 -6.23
C MET A 104 11.35 6.08 -7.25
N GLN A 105 10.83 6.11 -8.48
CA GLN A 105 11.36 6.98 -9.53
C GLN A 105 11.17 8.47 -9.18
N MET A 106 10.03 8.84 -8.59
CA MET A 106 9.80 10.21 -8.13
C MET A 106 10.73 10.56 -6.98
N VAL A 107 10.91 9.67 -5.99
CA VAL A 107 11.91 9.85 -4.91
C VAL A 107 13.32 10.02 -5.50
N SER A 108 13.71 9.18 -6.46
CA SER A 108 15.02 9.26 -7.11
C SER A 108 15.25 10.57 -7.89
N LYS A 109 14.20 11.14 -8.48
CA LYS A 109 14.30 12.38 -9.27
C LYS A 109 14.26 13.64 -8.41
N LEU A 110 13.39 13.69 -7.43
CA LEU A 110 13.19 14.85 -6.57
C LEU A 110 14.15 14.88 -5.37
N GLN A 111 14.73 13.72 -5.01
CA GLN A 111 15.69 13.59 -3.91
C GLN A 111 15.20 14.27 -2.62
N PRO A 112 13.96 13.99 -2.12
CA PRO A 112 13.47 14.61 -0.90
C PRO A 112 14.34 14.24 0.29
N LYS A 113 14.31 15.05 1.38
CA LYS A 113 14.98 14.70 2.64
C LYS A 113 14.34 13.48 3.30
N VAL A 114 13.00 13.39 3.18
CA VAL A 114 12.20 12.33 3.79
C VAL A 114 11.18 11.81 2.79
N PHE A 115 10.90 10.52 2.83
CA PHE A 115 9.70 9.98 2.23
C PHE A 115 8.93 9.11 3.23
N VAL A 116 7.61 9.12 3.11
CA VAL A 116 6.71 8.28 3.91
C VAL A 116 5.82 7.48 2.96
N MET A 117 5.86 6.16 3.08
CA MET A 117 5.07 5.26 2.24
C MET A 117 4.15 4.39 3.10
N GLU A 118 2.84 4.50 2.86
CA GLU A 118 1.83 3.65 3.49
C GLU A 118 1.54 2.42 2.63
N ASN A 119 1.29 1.29 3.28
CA ASN A 119 0.79 0.11 2.58
C ASN A 119 0.04 -0.84 3.53
N VAL A 120 -0.57 -1.88 2.95
CA VAL A 120 -1.21 -2.94 3.74
C VAL A 120 -0.16 -3.83 4.43
N LYS A 121 -0.47 -4.33 5.65
CA LYS A 121 0.40 -5.25 6.42
C LYS A 121 0.85 -6.47 5.60
N GLY A 122 0.02 -6.90 4.65
CA GLY A 122 0.34 -8.01 3.73
C GLY A 122 1.64 -7.83 2.94
N LEU A 123 2.14 -6.60 2.78
CA LEU A 123 3.43 -6.30 2.14
C LEU A 123 4.58 -7.10 2.75
N LEU A 124 4.57 -7.31 4.07
CA LEU A 124 5.62 -8.03 4.79
C LEU A 124 5.75 -9.51 4.41
N SER A 125 4.66 -10.12 3.94
CA SER A 125 4.59 -11.54 3.57
C SER A 125 4.85 -11.79 2.09
N ILE A 126 4.98 -10.74 1.28
CA ILE A 126 5.15 -10.87 -0.17
C ILE A 126 6.57 -11.37 -0.48
N MET A 127 6.62 -12.51 -1.17
CA MET A 127 7.86 -13.06 -1.71
C MET A 127 7.97 -12.75 -3.20
N ILE A 128 9.13 -12.26 -3.60
CA ILE A 128 9.47 -11.93 -4.99
C ILE A 128 10.73 -12.67 -5.42
N ASP A 129 10.89 -12.86 -6.71
CA ASP A 129 12.05 -13.54 -7.26
C ASP A 129 13.28 -12.64 -7.17
N LYS A 130 14.42 -13.22 -6.80
CA LYS A 130 15.71 -12.54 -6.83
C LYS A 130 16.05 -12.08 -8.26
N LYS A 131 16.73 -10.94 -8.40
CA LYS A 131 17.03 -10.34 -9.73
C LYS A 131 17.88 -11.23 -10.64
N ARG A 132 18.80 -12.03 -10.05
CA ARG A 132 19.72 -12.90 -10.82
C ARG A 132 19.39 -14.35 -10.54
N LEU A 133 18.60 -14.97 -11.42
CA LEU A 133 18.25 -16.38 -11.37
C LEU A 133 18.77 -17.11 -12.60
N LYS A 134 19.28 -18.32 -12.37
CA LYS A 134 19.64 -19.27 -13.44
C LYS A 134 18.40 -19.72 -14.22
N PRO A 135 18.51 -20.10 -15.49
CA PRO A 135 17.38 -20.61 -16.28
C PRO A 135 16.61 -21.75 -15.59
N SER A 136 17.31 -22.70 -14.97
CA SER A 136 16.71 -23.79 -14.21
C SER A 136 15.87 -23.31 -13.03
N GLN A 137 16.32 -22.30 -12.28
CA GLN A 137 15.58 -21.70 -11.16
C GLN A 137 14.32 -20.98 -11.64
N LYS A 138 14.40 -20.26 -12.77
CA LYS A 138 13.22 -19.63 -13.41
C LYS A 138 12.19 -20.69 -13.83
N ALA A 139 12.65 -21.83 -14.37
CA ALA A 139 11.75 -22.92 -14.77
C ALA A 139 11.01 -23.50 -13.55
N GLU A 140 11.69 -23.66 -12.40
CA GLU A 140 11.05 -24.17 -11.18
C GLU A 140 10.01 -23.19 -10.63
N ILE A 141 10.26 -21.89 -10.67
CA ILE A 141 9.30 -20.86 -10.30
C ILE A 141 8.09 -20.88 -11.25
N LYS A 142 8.32 -21.02 -12.56
CA LYS A 142 7.25 -21.14 -13.55
C LYS A 142 6.33 -22.35 -13.27
N LYS A 143 6.91 -23.50 -12.90
CA LYS A 143 6.11 -24.68 -12.49
C LYS A 143 5.21 -24.37 -11.28
N LEU A 144 5.73 -23.66 -10.27
CA LEU A 144 4.91 -23.24 -9.12
C LEU A 144 3.76 -22.33 -9.53
N ASN A 145 4.00 -21.36 -10.41
CA ASN A 145 2.97 -20.43 -10.87
C ASN A 145 1.83 -21.16 -11.60
N VAL A 146 2.16 -22.12 -12.46
CA VAL A 146 1.15 -22.99 -13.12
C VAL A 146 0.30 -23.76 -12.09
N MET A 147 0.93 -24.30 -11.02
CA MET A 147 0.19 -24.99 -9.96
C MET A 147 -0.75 -24.03 -9.21
N LYS A 148 -0.32 -22.79 -8.96
CA LYS A 148 -1.16 -21.76 -8.33
C LYS A 148 -2.34 -21.36 -9.19
N GLU A 149 -2.17 -21.21 -10.50
CA GLU A 149 -3.26 -20.94 -11.44
C GLU A 149 -4.30 -22.08 -11.44
N LYS A 150 -3.88 -23.36 -11.48
CA LYS A 150 -4.77 -24.51 -11.35
C LYS A 150 -5.54 -24.51 -10.02
N LYS A 151 -4.88 -24.19 -8.89
CA LYS A 151 -5.56 -24.03 -7.59
C LYS A 151 -6.63 -22.95 -7.64
N ILE A 152 -6.31 -21.79 -8.21
CA ILE A 152 -7.27 -20.67 -8.33
C ILE A 152 -8.47 -21.07 -9.18
N SER A 153 -8.26 -21.75 -10.32
CA SER A 153 -9.33 -22.23 -11.18
C SER A 153 -10.29 -23.16 -10.41
N LEU A 154 -9.76 -24.10 -9.62
CA LEU A 154 -10.58 -25.00 -8.80
C LEU A 154 -11.33 -24.26 -7.68
N LEU A 155 -10.71 -23.26 -7.04
CA LEU A 155 -11.38 -22.44 -6.02
C LEU A 155 -12.49 -21.57 -6.61
N LEU A 156 -12.30 -21.03 -7.82
CA LEU A 156 -13.34 -20.29 -8.53
C LEU A 156 -14.51 -21.21 -8.91
N LYS A 157 -14.22 -22.41 -9.42
CA LYS A 157 -15.25 -23.44 -9.71
C LYS A 157 -16.06 -23.76 -8.45
N ARG A 158 -15.39 -23.97 -7.30
CA ARG A 158 -16.06 -24.22 -6.00
C ARG A 158 -16.97 -23.05 -5.59
N ARG A 159 -16.54 -21.81 -5.80
CA ARG A 159 -17.33 -20.62 -5.48
C ARG A 159 -18.55 -20.47 -6.37
N THR A 160 -18.42 -20.73 -7.68
CA THR A 160 -19.53 -20.64 -8.64
C THR A 160 -20.54 -21.77 -8.46
N SER A 161 -20.11 -22.98 -8.08
CA SER A 161 -20.99 -24.10 -7.72
C SER A 161 -21.93 -23.78 -6.55
N ASN A 162 -21.47 -22.95 -5.60
CA ASN A 162 -22.32 -22.51 -4.47
C ASN A 162 -23.35 -21.44 -4.86
N THR A 163 -23.22 -20.81 -6.03
CA THR A 163 -24.06 -19.68 -6.46
C THR A 163 -24.86 -19.93 -7.73
N LYS A 164 -24.51 -20.95 -8.53
CA LYS A 164 -25.17 -21.30 -9.79
C LYS A 164 -25.39 -22.83 -9.92
N LYS A 165 -26.57 -23.26 -10.33
CA LYS A 165 -26.93 -24.67 -10.46
C LYS A 165 -26.14 -25.44 -11.55
N ASP A 166 -25.43 -24.76 -12.45
CA ASP A 166 -24.84 -25.38 -13.65
C ASP A 166 -23.36 -25.76 -13.56
N ALA A 167 -22.70 -25.54 -12.40
CA ALA A 167 -21.27 -25.85 -12.21
C ALA A 167 -21.05 -26.67 -10.95
N GLU A 168 -21.25 -27.99 -11.04
CA GLU A 168 -21.06 -28.87 -9.89
C GLU A 168 -19.60 -29.06 -9.55
N PHE A 169 -19.20 -28.67 -8.33
CA PHE A 169 -17.87 -28.95 -7.77
C PHE A 169 -17.90 -30.32 -7.12
N THR A 170 -17.16 -31.26 -7.70
CA THR A 170 -17.23 -32.68 -7.35
C THR A 170 -16.23 -33.06 -6.24
N GLU A 171 -16.45 -34.24 -5.62
CA GLU A 171 -15.47 -34.81 -4.66
C GLU A 171 -14.12 -35.07 -5.32
N SER A 172 -14.08 -35.40 -6.61
CA SER A 172 -12.85 -35.47 -7.41
C SER A 172 -12.12 -34.14 -7.49
N ASP A 173 -12.87 -33.02 -7.63
CA ASP A 173 -12.27 -31.68 -7.65
C ASP A 173 -11.71 -31.29 -6.27
N GLU A 174 -12.37 -31.67 -5.18
CA GLU A 174 -11.86 -31.48 -3.82
C GLU A 174 -10.56 -32.25 -3.59
N THR A 175 -10.50 -33.49 -4.03
CA THR A 175 -9.30 -34.33 -3.93
C THR A 175 -8.15 -33.74 -4.74
N LYS A 176 -8.43 -33.28 -6.00
CA LYS A 176 -7.45 -32.56 -6.83
C LYS A 176 -6.95 -31.29 -6.16
N LEU A 177 -7.86 -30.51 -5.55
CA LEU A 177 -7.51 -29.26 -4.86
C LEU A 177 -6.58 -29.53 -3.68
N LYS A 178 -6.88 -30.51 -2.82
CA LYS A 178 -6.01 -30.92 -1.70
C LYS A 178 -4.64 -31.37 -2.19
N GLY A 179 -4.58 -32.19 -3.25
CA GLY A 179 -3.33 -32.65 -3.85
C GLY A 179 -2.48 -31.49 -4.42
N ILE A 180 -3.11 -30.54 -5.09
CA ILE A 180 -2.44 -29.34 -5.63
C ILE A 180 -1.90 -28.46 -4.49
N ILE A 181 -2.65 -28.26 -3.41
CA ILE A 181 -2.20 -27.47 -2.24
C ILE A 181 -0.93 -28.09 -1.67
N LYS A 182 -0.93 -29.40 -1.40
CA LYS A 182 0.26 -30.10 -0.87
C LYS A 182 1.50 -29.99 -1.80
N LYS A 183 1.28 -30.11 -3.12
CA LYS A 183 2.35 -29.92 -4.12
C LYS A 183 2.87 -28.48 -4.13
N ILE A 184 2.00 -27.49 -4.00
CA ILE A 184 2.39 -26.07 -3.92
C ILE A 184 3.25 -25.84 -2.67
N GLU A 185 2.84 -26.33 -1.51
CA GLU A 185 3.61 -26.17 -0.25
C GLU A 185 5.02 -26.76 -0.36
N LYS A 186 5.13 -27.99 -0.87
CA LYS A 186 6.43 -28.61 -1.13
C LYS A 186 7.28 -27.76 -2.07
N LYS A 187 6.70 -27.34 -3.20
CA LYS A 187 7.41 -26.54 -4.21
C LYS A 187 7.81 -25.16 -3.72
N GLN A 188 6.98 -24.53 -2.88
CA GLN A 188 7.33 -23.26 -2.23
C GLN A 188 8.57 -23.37 -1.34
N LYS A 189 8.72 -24.47 -0.60
CA LYS A 189 9.94 -24.71 0.21
C LYS A 189 11.18 -24.84 -0.68
N GLU A 190 11.08 -25.55 -1.82
CA GLU A 190 12.19 -25.75 -2.76
C GLU A 190 12.64 -24.45 -3.43
N ILE A 191 11.72 -23.54 -3.75
CA ILE A 191 12.07 -22.29 -4.43
C ILE A 191 12.38 -21.14 -3.48
N ARG A 192 12.11 -21.28 -2.17
CA ARG A 192 12.34 -20.22 -1.17
C ARG A 192 13.77 -19.63 -1.21
N PRO A 193 14.83 -20.39 -1.45
CA PRO A 193 16.18 -19.84 -1.59
C PRO A 193 16.36 -18.89 -2.80
N PHE A 194 15.47 -18.99 -3.79
CA PHE A 194 15.50 -18.14 -5.00
C PHE A 194 14.65 -16.90 -4.89
N GLN A 195 13.93 -16.76 -3.76
CA GLN A 195 13.04 -15.63 -3.46
C GLN A 195 13.58 -14.81 -2.30
N GLU A 196 13.11 -13.59 -2.21
CA GLU A 196 13.35 -12.68 -1.10
C GLU A 196 12.05 -11.96 -0.73
N ARG A 197 11.95 -11.41 0.48
CA ARG A 197 10.81 -10.58 0.85
C ARG A 197 10.84 -9.27 0.07
N LEU A 198 9.68 -8.82 -0.40
CA LEU A 198 9.56 -7.56 -1.13
C LEU A 198 10.05 -6.39 -0.28
N ILE A 199 9.73 -6.36 1.01
CA ILE A 199 10.17 -5.31 1.92
C ILE A 199 11.69 -5.19 2.00
N GLU A 200 12.43 -6.30 2.01
CA GLU A 200 13.91 -6.29 2.02
C GLU A 200 14.47 -5.75 0.69
N ARG A 201 13.80 -6.05 -0.41
CA ARG A 201 14.16 -5.47 -1.71
C ARG A 201 13.94 -3.96 -1.70
N ILE A 202 12.81 -3.49 -1.17
CA ILE A 202 12.46 -2.08 -1.03
C ILE A 202 13.52 -1.34 -0.22
N LYS A 203 13.83 -1.82 0.98
CA LYS A 203 14.87 -1.22 1.84
C LYS A 203 16.22 -1.13 1.11
N ARG A 204 16.64 -2.19 0.47
CA ARG A 204 17.91 -2.23 -0.25
C ARG A 204 17.94 -1.30 -1.46
N ASP A 205 16.85 -1.20 -2.22
CA ASP A 205 16.79 -0.35 -3.41
C ASP A 205 16.79 1.14 -2.98
N PHE A 206 16.12 1.55 -1.89
CA PHE A 206 16.21 2.89 -1.32
C PHE A 206 17.59 3.18 -0.69
N LYS A 207 18.19 2.20 -0.01
CA LYS A 207 19.55 2.36 0.53
C LYS A 207 20.58 2.69 -0.58
N ARG A 208 20.43 2.09 -1.76
CA ARG A 208 21.25 2.43 -2.93
C ARG A 208 21.05 3.85 -3.47
N MET A 209 19.90 4.47 -3.13
CA MET A 209 19.60 5.87 -3.47
C MET A 209 20.02 6.84 -2.36
N GLY A 210 20.71 6.35 -1.32
CA GLY A 210 21.21 7.18 -0.21
C GLY A 210 20.24 7.36 0.95
N TYR A 211 19.17 6.54 1.04
CA TYR A 211 18.21 6.62 2.14
C TYR A 211 18.44 5.52 3.18
N GLU A 212 18.40 5.87 4.45
CA GLU A 212 18.10 4.94 5.53
C GLU A 212 16.60 4.70 5.55
N VAL A 213 16.17 3.44 5.76
CA VAL A 213 14.74 3.08 5.72
C VAL A 213 14.39 2.17 6.87
N ASP A 214 13.35 2.53 7.59
CA ASP A 214 12.74 1.65 8.58
C ASP A 214 11.22 1.60 8.42
N PHE A 215 10.55 0.65 9.08
CA PHE A 215 9.10 0.51 9.00
C PHE A 215 8.51 -0.04 10.29
N ARG A 216 7.29 0.39 10.59
CA ARG A 216 6.46 -0.20 11.65
C ARG A 216 5.06 -0.54 11.11
N VAL A 217 4.41 -1.52 11.72
CA VAL A 217 2.98 -1.76 11.53
C VAL A 217 2.24 -0.99 12.61
N LEU A 218 1.48 0.00 12.19
CA LEU A 218 0.70 0.85 13.08
C LEU A 218 -0.79 0.49 12.94
N ASN A 219 -1.52 0.53 14.08
CA ASN A 219 -2.96 0.38 14.10
C ASN A 219 -3.60 1.73 14.39
N SER A 220 -4.43 2.22 13.48
CA SER A 220 -5.04 3.54 13.57
C SER A 220 -5.78 3.79 14.89
N ALA A 221 -6.43 2.76 15.47
CA ALA A 221 -7.13 2.88 16.74
C ALA A 221 -6.21 3.27 17.91
N LYS A 222 -4.92 2.92 17.83
CA LYS A 222 -3.92 3.32 18.85
C LYS A 222 -3.55 4.80 18.80
N TYR A 223 -4.06 5.53 17.81
CA TYR A 223 -3.80 6.95 17.58
C TYR A 223 -5.09 7.78 17.49
N GLY A 224 -6.19 7.30 18.14
CA GLY A 224 -7.44 8.04 18.24
C GLY A 224 -8.39 7.92 17.04
N VAL A 225 -8.10 7.08 16.05
CA VAL A 225 -9.01 6.83 14.92
C VAL A 225 -10.04 5.75 15.31
N PRO A 226 -11.36 5.96 15.12
CA PRO A 226 -12.40 4.99 15.48
C PRO A 226 -12.48 3.80 14.51
N GLN A 227 -11.31 3.23 14.17
CA GLN A 227 -11.19 2.12 13.23
C GLN A 227 -9.99 1.24 13.57
N LEU A 228 -10.21 -0.06 13.70
CA LEU A 228 -9.14 -1.07 13.74
C LEU A 228 -8.56 -1.25 12.33
N ARG A 229 -7.49 -0.53 12.03
CA ARG A 229 -6.84 -0.55 10.71
C ARG A 229 -5.33 -0.65 10.85
N GLU A 230 -4.77 -1.82 10.55
CA GLU A 230 -3.32 -2.02 10.54
C GLU A 230 -2.73 -1.64 9.17
N ARG A 231 -1.70 -0.79 9.20
CA ARG A 231 -0.94 -0.40 8.02
C ARG A 231 0.55 -0.45 8.32
N ILE A 232 1.31 -0.85 7.33
CA ILE A 232 2.77 -0.66 7.37
C ILE A 232 3.07 0.76 6.92
N ILE A 233 3.82 1.47 7.75
CA ILE A 233 4.38 2.78 7.43
C ILE A 233 5.88 2.61 7.27
N LEU A 234 6.39 2.94 6.09
CA LEU A 234 7.81 3.01 5.81
C LEU A 234 8.23 4.48 5.83
N ILE A 235 9.29 4.78 6.55
CA ILE A 235 9.93 6.09 6.54
C ILE A 235 11.34 5.90 6.00
N GLY A 236 11.69 6.72 5.02
CA GLY A 236 13.05 6.81 4.52
C GLY A 236 13.58 8.21 4.67
N THR A 237 14.79 8.33 5.22
CA THR A 237 15.47 9.60 5.47
C THR A 237 16.86 9.59 4.87
N ARG A 238 17.38 10.76 4.54
CA ARG A 238 18.77 10.97 4.11
C ARG A 238 19.43 12.04 4.96
N ASP A 239 20.71 12.25 4.73
CA ASP A 239 21.48 13.32 5.37
C ASP A 239 21.53 13.21 6.93
N GLY A 240 21.47 11.98 7.46
CA GLY A 240 21.56 11.71 8.89
C GLY A 240 20.32 12.06 9.73
N ILE A 241 19.19 12.32 9.08
CA ILE A 241 17.91 12.58 9.78
C ILE A 241 17.45 11.29 10.48
N PRO A 242 17.21 11.28 11.80
CA PRO A 242 16.76 10.08 12.51
C PRO A 242 15.35 9.67 12.06
N ILE A 243 15.09 8.35 12.08
CA ILE A 243 13.74 7.81 11.83
C ILE A 243 13.09 7.53 13.18
N GLU A 244 12.00 8.25 13.44
CA GLU A 244 11.20 8.08 14.64
C GLU A 244 9.76 7.73 14.26
N PHE A 245 9.13 6.82 15.00
CA PHE A 245 7.72 6.49 14.86
C PHE A 245 6.97 6.98 16.08
N PRO A 246 5.74 7.50 15.90
CA PRO A 246 4.96 7.99 17.04
C PRO A 246 4.64 6.84 18.00
N GLU A 247 4.67 7.12 19.30
CA GLU A 247 4.17 6.20 20.29
C GLU A 247 2.63 6.22 20.35
N PRO A 248 1.99 5.10 20.69
CA PRO A 248 0.54 5.04 20.84
C PRO A 248 0.02 6.06 21.85
N THR A 249 -1.12 6.68 21.54
CA THR A 249 -1.84 7.60 22.44
C THR A 249 -3.10 6.98 23.03
N HIS A 250 -3.59 5.86 22.46
CA HIS A 250 -4.82 5.19 22.86
C HIS A 250 -4.62 3.68 23.06
N ALA A 251 -5.38 3.08 23.97
CA ALA A 251 -5.37 1.65 24.26
C ALA A 251 -6.79 1.06 24.39
N LEU A 252 -6.93 -0.22 24.04
CA LEU A 252 -8.18 -0.96 24.30
C LEU A 252 -8.40 -1.22 25.78
N ASP A 253 -7.32 -1.50 26.52
CA ASP A 253 -7.32 -1.71 27.96
C ASP A 253 -6.46 -0.63 28.65
N THR A 254 -7.14 0.38 29.18
CA THR A 254 -6.50 1.47 29.91
C THR A 254 -6.06 1.07 31.33
N LYS A 255 -6.56 -0.05 31.88
CA LYS A 255 -6.06 -0.59 33.16
C LYS A 255 -4.63 -1.11 33.02
N ALA A 256 -4.32 -1.74 31.89
CA ALA A 256 -2.97 -2.19 31.57
C ALA A 256 -2.05 -1.05 31.06
N SER A 257 -2.62 0.08 30.64
CA SER A 257 -1.90 1.24 30.11
C SER A 257 -2.53 2.55 30.60
N PRO A 258 -2.36 2.91 31.91
CA PRO A 258 -3.08 4.04 32.53
C PRO A 258 -2.74 5.42 31.96
N SER A 259 -1.62 5.55 31.23
CA SER A 259 -1.21 6.79 30.58
C SER A 259 -1.80 7.03 29.21
N LEU A 260 -2.56 6.06 28.70
CA LEU A 260 -3.18 6.13 27.36
C LEU A 260 -4.69 6.36 27.46
N GLU A 261 -5.22 7.11 26.51
CA GLU A 261 -6.66 7.29 26.36
C GLU A 261 -7.36 6.00 25.90
N PRO A 262 -8.64 5.79 26.19
CA PRO A 262 -9.39 4.67 25.64
C PRO A 262 -9.55 4.81 24.11
N PHE A 263 -9.69 3.68 23.41
CA PHE A 263 -9.98 3.70 21.98
C PHE A 263 -11.26 4.48 21.70
N MET A 264 -11.18 5.39 20.70
CA MET A 264 -12.35 6.07 20.16
C MET A 264 -13.28 5.07 19.51
N THR A 265 -14.58 5.18 19.79
CA THR A 265 -15.61 4.37 19.12
C THR A 265 -16.19 5.12 17.92
N VAL A 266 -16.88 4.39 17.02
CA VAL A 266 -17.62 5.01 15.91
C VAL A 266 -18.67 5.99 16.46
N ARG A 267 -19.30 5.64 17.59
CA ARG A 267 -20.28 6.52 18.24
C ARG A 267 -19.65 7.85 18.64
N ASP A 268 -18.49 7.84 19.28
CA ASP A 268 -17.78 9.06 19.70
C ASP A 268 -17.46 9.98 18.51
N ALA A 269 -17.24 9.39 17.32
CA ALA A 269 -16.85 10.13 16.13
C ALA A 269 -18.03 10.70 15.31
N ILE A 270 -19.23 10.14 15.41
CA ILE A 270 -20.34 10.51 14.52
C ILE A 270 -21.68 10.71 15.28
N ASP A 271 -21.68 10.75 16.61
CA ASP A 271 -22.91 10.86 17.41
C ASP A 271 -23.66 12.18 17.17
N ASP A 272 -22.92 13.23 16.84
CA ASP A 272 -23.42 14.56 16.44
C ASP A 272 -24.21 14.53 15.11
N LEU A 273 -23.98 13.52 14.28
CA LEU A 273 -24.65 13.37 12.98
C LEU A 273 -26.05 12.74 13.08
N LYS A 274 -26.47 12.26 14.25
CA LYS A 274 -27.79 11.61 14.45
C LYS A 274 -28.99 12.50 14.09
N GLU A 275 -28.81 13.80 14.18
CA GLU A 275 -29.88 14.78 13.92
C GLU A 275 -29.95 15.18 12.44
N LEU A 276 -28.99 14.74 11.62
CA LEU A 276 -29.02 15.01 10.18
C LEU A 276 -30.12 14.17 9.53
N LYS A 277 -31.17 14.85 9.04
CA LYS A 277 -32.20 14.21 8.22
C LYS A 277 -31.60 13.74 6.91
N GLU A 278 -31.95 12.53 6.47
CA GLU A 278 -31.62 12.07 5.11
C GLU A 278 -32.17 13.13 4.11
N HIS A 279 -31.27 13.68 3.31
CA HIS A 279 -31.69 14.47 2.15
C HIS A 279 -32.09 13.48 1.05
N PRO A 280 -33.36 13.50 0.59
CA PRO A 280 -33.87 12.55 -0.40
C PRO A 280 -33.30 12.75 -1.83
N GLU A 281 -32.34 13.65 -2.02
CA GLU A 281 -31.80 14.04 -3.34
C GLU A 281 -30.26 13.89 -3.46
N ASN A 282 -29.70 12.77 -2.96
CA ASN A 282 -28.32 12.43 -3.29
C ASN A 282 -28.17 10.96 -3.65
#